data_801e6ab0dbc86c4e544e40e9af7a3486
#
_entry.id   801e6ab0dbc86c4e544e40e9af7a3486
#
_cell.length_a   1.000
_cell.length_b   1.000
_cell.length_c   1.000
_cell.angle_alpha   90.00
_cell.angle_beta   90.00
_cell.angle_gamma   90.00
#
_symmetry.space_group_name_H-M   'P 1'
#
loop_
_entity.id
_entity.type
_entity.pdbx_description
1 polymer ?
#
loop_
_entity_poly.entity_id
_entity_poly.type
_entity_poly.pdbx_seq_one_letter_code
_entity_poly.pdbx_strand_id
1 'polypeptide(L)'
;MAEIKISEVEYNKLLSQIDNLKNEVKMLKNEQNVEKSDELVLSEDEQRYVIFPIKYDKVWEMYKKAEANFWTAEELDLSKDKKDFYEKMNDNERYFIENILAFFAASDGIVNENLGERFYNEIQIQEAKFFYGFQIAVENIHSETYSLLIETYVKDNVKKEKLFNAIETIPSVKKKAEWAIKWINDKDATLGTRVIAFAAVEGIFFSGSFCSIFWLKKRGLMPGLCHSNELISRDEGLHTEFAVLIYSMLKNKPSKEIVYEIIKEAVELEKEFITESLPCNLIGMNMVLMKQYIEYIADRLLLMLGLEKIYHKENPFEWMELISVQGKTNFFEKRVGEYANIAKSNQNDNVFDLNEDF
;
A
#
# COMPACT_ATOMS: atom_id res chain seq x y z
N MET A 1 0.16 38.65 38.22
CA MET A 1 1.02 37.67 37.60
C MET A 1 2.01 37.21 38.67
N ALA A 2 2.05 35.94 39.02
CA ALA A 2 2.99 35.41 40.00
C ALA A 2 4.35 35.27 39.32
N GLU A 3 5.38 35.97 39.84
CA GLU A 3 6.76 35.76 39.43
C GLU A 3 7.23 34.39 39.94
N ILE A 4 7.52 33.48 39.02
CA ILE A 4 8.15 32.19 39.34
C ILE A 4 9.64 32.45 39.54
N LYS A 5 10.12 32.48 40.80
CA LYS A 5 11.54 32.54 41.12
C LYS A 5 12.12 31.13 41.07
N ILE A 6 12.86 30.83 40.02
CA ILE A 6 13.65 29.60 39.92
C ILE A 6 14.94 29.79 40.69
N SER A 7 15.37 28.79 41.45
CA SER A 7 16.67 28.83 42.14
C SER A 7 17.82 28.76 41.12
N GLU A 8 18.96 29.39 41.44
CA GLU A 8 20.16 29.38 40.58
C GLU A 8 20.62 27.92 40.25
N VAL A 9 20.43 27.01 41.16
CA VAL A 9 20.74 25.59 40.99
C VAL A 9 19.80 24.94 39.96
N GLU A 10 18.51 25.24 40.03
CA GLU A 10 17.50 24.72 39.06
C GLU A 10 17.72 25.35 37.67
N TYR A 11 18.06 26.64 37.61
CA TYR A 11 18.36 27.30 36.36
C TYR A 11 19.59 26.68 35.66
N ASN A 12 20.68 26.45 36.41
CA ASN A 12 21.89 25.83 35.88
C ASN A 12 21.64 24.36 35.46
N LYS A 13 20.79 23.64 36.17
CA LYS A 13 20.37 22.27 35.78
C LYS A 13 19.58 22.26 34.48
N LEU A 14 18.64 23.19 34.29
CA LEU A 14 17.88 23.36 33.05
C LEU A 14 18.79 23.73 31.88
N LEU A 15 19.75 24.63 32.06
CA LEU A 15 20.76 25.00 31.02
C LEU A 15 21.56 23.76 30.58
N SER A 16 22.03 22.96 31.54
CA SER A 16 22.77 21.72 31.23
C SER A 16 21.90 20.70 30.45
N GLN A 17 20.62 20.56 30.80
CA GLN A 17 19.69 19.71 30.07
C GLN A 17 19.45 20.23 28.64
N ILE A 18 19.30 21.55 28.47
CA ILE A 18 19.13 22.15 27.12
C ILE A 18 20.39 21.92 26.26
N ASP A 19 21.56 22.04 26.82
CA ASP A 19 22.81 21.82 26.06
C ASP A 19 23.01 20.34 25.71
N ASN A 20 22.65 19.43 26.59
CA ASN A 20 22.64 18.00 26.27
C ASN A 20 21.65 17.66 25.15
N LEU A 21 20.40 18.17 25.22
CA LEU A 21 19.40 17.98 24.17
C LEU A 21 19.81 18.58 22.82
N LYS A 22 20.48 19.78 22.85
CA LYS A 22 21.04 20.38 21.62
C LYS A 22 22.12 19.50 20.99
N ASN A 23 22.97 18.90 21.82
CA ASN A 23 24.00 17.97 21.34
C ASN A 23 23.42 16.68 20.79
N GLU A 24 22.42 16.10 21.44
CA GLU A 24 21.67 14.94 20.92
C GLU A 24 21.01 15.26 19.58
N VAL A 25 20.28 16.38 19.48
CA VAL A 25 19.66 16.83 18.22
C VAL A 25 20.69 17.03 17.12
N LYS A 26 21.89 17.55 17.46
CA LYS A 26 22.97 17.73 16.48
C LYS A 26 23.56 16.39 16.03
N MET A 27 23.68 15.40 16.93
CA MET A 27 24.14 14.06 16.60
C MET A 27 23.10 13.34 15.71
N LEU A 28 21.84 13.38 16.08
CA LEU A 28 20.75 12.79 15.30
C LEU A 28 20.63 13.43 13.89
N LYS A 29 20.78 14.76 13.79
CA LYS A 29 20.82 15.43 12.48
C LYS A 29 22.03 15.03 11.65
N ASN A 30 23.18 14.80 12.27
CA ASN A 30 24.37 14.33 11.57
C ASN A 30 24.19 12.87 11.10
N GLU A 31 23.58 12.00 11.89
CA GLU A 31 23.27 10.62 11.52
C GLU A 31 22.26 10.58 10.37
N GLN A 32 21.20 11.38 10.41
CA GLN A 32 20.25 11.51 9.29
C GLN A 32 20.90 12.08 8.02
N ASN A 33 21.83 13.02 8.14
CA ASN A 33 22.57 13.57 6.99
C ASN A 33 23.57 12.55 6.42
N VAL A 34 24.17 11.68 7.25
CA VAL A 34 25.03 10.58 6.79
C VAL A 34 24.18 9.55 6.04
N GLU A 35 22.99 9.21 6.55
CA GLU A 35 22.07 8.31 5.86
C GLU A 35 21.63 8.88 4.50
N LYS A 36 21.25 10.16 4.43
CA LYS A 36 20.89 10.83 3.17
C LYS A 36 22.05 10.89 2.17
N SER A 37 23.28 11.10 2.63
CA SER A 37 24.45 11.17 1.75
C SER A 37 24.89 9.81 1.20
N ASP A 38 24.48 8.72 1.84
CA ASP A 38 24.92 7.35 1.50
C ASP A 38 23.86 6.59 0.66
N GLU A 39 22.61 7.06 0.64
CA GLU A 39 21.53 6.50 -0.17
C GLU A 39 21.42 7.16 -1.53
N LEU A 40 21.70 6.40 -2.60
CA LEU A 40 21.64 6.89 -3.98
C LEU A 40 20.26 7.51 -4.31
N VAL A 41 19.19 6.89 -3.85
CA VAL A 41 17.80 7.34 -4.13
C VAL A 41 17.46 8.68 -3.48
N LEU A 42 18.22 9.08 -2.43
CA LEU A 42 18.06 10.35 -1.70
C LEU A 42 19.11 11.39 -2.08
N SER A 43 20.10 11.04 -2.92
CA SER A 43 21.22 11.92 -3.25
C SER A 43 20.76 13.08 -4.11
N GLU A 44 21.11 14.31 -3.70
CA GLU A 44 20.86 15.52 -4.49
C GLU A 44 21.63 15.52 -5.82
N ASP A 45 22.71 14.75 -5.94
CA ASP A 45 23.47 14.57 -7.19
C ASP A 45 22.64 13.86 -8.28
N GLU A 46 21.59 13.13 -7.90
CA GLU A 46 20.63 12.50 -8.83
C GLU A 46 19.52 13.46 -9.28
N GLN A 47 19.42 14.64 -8.65
CA GLN A 47 18.41 15.62 -9.01
C GLN A 47 18.66 16.21 -10.40
N ARG A 48 17.67 16.16 -11.27
CA ARG A 48 17.70 16.74 -12.60
C ARG A 48 16.29 17.22 -13.01
N TYR A 49 16.25 18.21 -13.89
CA TYR A 49 14.99 18.78 -14.36
C TYR A 49 14.48 18.15 -15.66
N VAL A 50 15.31 17.35 -16.32
CA VAL A 50 14.97 16.68 -17.59
C VAL A 50 15.03 15.17 -17.39
N ILE A 51 14.08 14.46 -18.01
CA ILE A 51 13.98 13.02 -17.85
C ILE A 51 15.04 12.26 -18.67
N PHE A 52 15.37 12.75 -19.87
CA PHE A 52 16.38 12.11 -20.73
C PHE A 52 17.78 12.63 -20.48
N PRO A 53 18.80 11.77 -20.63
CA PRO A 53 18.71 10.32 -20.89
C PRO A 53 18.16 9.58 -19.66
N ILE A 54 17.47 8.48 -19.86
CA ILE A 54 17.03 7.59 -18.78
C ILE A 54 18.27 7.02 -18.09
N LYS A 55 18.31 7.08 -16.76
CA LYS A 55 19.40 6.51 -15.94
C LYS A 55 18.98 5.23 -15.28
N TYR A 56 17.70 5.06 -14.95
CA TYR A 56 17.16 3.95 -14.18
C TYR A 56 16.08 3.22 -14.98
N ASP A 57 16.49 2.40 -15.94
CA ASP A 57 15.63 1.72 -16.90
C ASP A 57 14.49 0.95 -16.24
N LYS A 58 14.77 0.16 -15.18
CA LYS A 58 13.72 -0.61 -14.46
C LYS A 58 12.66 0.30 -13.81
N VAL A 59 13.07 1.45 -13.26
CA VAL A 59 12.16 2.43 -12.66
C VAL A 59 11.31 3.08 -13.76
N TRP A 60 11.94 3.40 -14.89
CA TRP A 60 11.25 3.95 -16.06
C TRP A 60 10.26 2.96 -16.68
N GLU A 61 10.63 1.69 -16.80
CA GLU A 61 9.74 0.63 -17.28
C GLU A 61 8.49 0.49 -16.41
N MET A 62 8.66 0.58 -15.07
CA MET A 62 7.52 0.56 -14.14
C MET A 62 6.58 1.75 -14.34
N TYR A 63 7.14 2.96 -14.53
CA TYR A 63 6.33 4.14 -14.88
C TYR A 63 5.55 3.93 -16.18
N LYS A 64 6.21 3.45 -17.24
CA LYS A 64 5.56 3.17 -18.55
C LYS A 64 4.49 2.07 -18.43
N LYS A 65 4.68 1.10 -17.56
CA LYS A 65 3.68 0.07 -17.25
C LYS A 65 2.46 0.67 -16.54
N ALA A 66 2.69 1.62 -15.60
CA ALA A 66 1.61 2.35 -14.94
C ALA A 66 0.80 3.18 -15.94
N GLU A 67 1.46 3.97 -16.81
CA GLU A 67 0.77 4.73 -17.89
C GLU A 67 -0.07 3.83 -18.80
N ALA A 68 0.46 2.67 -19.19
CA ALA A 68 -0.25 1.73 -20.07
C ALA A 68 -1.49 1.11 -19.41
N ASN A 69 -1.60 1.20 -18.09
CA ASN A 69 -2.73 0.71 -17.30
C ASN A 69 -3.75 1.81 -16.96
N PHE A 70 -3.56 3.05 -17.42
CA PHE A 70 -4.43 4.19 -17.12
C PHE A 70 -5.89 3.92 -17.50
N TRP A 71 -6.78 4.35 -16.63
CA TRP A 71 -8.23 4.30 -16.80
C TRP A 71 -8.88 5.43 -16.00
N THR A 72 -10.19 5.66 -16.19
CA THR A 72 -10.95 6.68 -15.46
C THR A 72 -12.24 6.11 -14.89
N ALA A 73 -12.81 6.78 -13.88
CA ALA A 73 -14.04 6.32 -13.22
C ALA A 73 -15.24 6.26 -14.19
N GLU A 74 -15.24 7.06 -15.25
CA GLU A 74 -16.29 7.08 -16.28
C GLU A 74 -16.35 5.81 -17.13
N GLU A 75 -15.29 4.98 -17.14
CA GLU A 75 -15.26 3.72 -17.88
C GLU A 75 -16.10 2.63 -17.18
N LEU A 76 -16.55 2.86 -15.94
CA LEU A 76 -17.30 1.89 -15.15
C LEU A 76 -18.79 1.91 -15.43
N ASP A 77 -19.36 0.80 -15.88
CA ASP A 77 -20.80 0.62 -16.02
C ASP A 77 -21.42 0.01 -14.76
N LEU A 78 -22.04 0.83 -13.92
CA LEU A 78 -22.70 0.44 -12.67
C LEU A 78 -24.20 0.14 -12.85
N SER A 79 -24.73 0.14 -14.08
CA SER A 79 -26.16 0.04 -14.36
C SER A 79 -26.79 -1.27 -13.85
N LYS A 80 -26.06 -2.38 -13.94
CA LYS A 80 -26.49 -3.72 -13.49
C LYS A 80 -26.33 -3.90 -11.98
N ASP A 81 -25.38 -3.21 -11.37
CA ASP A 81 -25.04 -3.37 -9.96
C ASP A 81 -26.18 -2.93 -9.03
N LYS A 82 -26.91 -1.87 -9.41
CA LYS A 82 -28.08 -1.42 -8.63
C LYS A 82 -29.11 -2.53 -8.49
N LYS A 83 -29.38 -3.28 -9.55
CA LYS A 83 -30.32 -4.40 -9.52
C LYS A 83 -29.80 -5.52 -8.62
N ASP A 84 -28.54 -5.90 -8.78
CA ASP A 84 -27.93 -6.95 -7.97
C ASP A 84 -27.94 -6.55 -6.49
N PHE A 85 -27.53 -5.32 -6.17
CA PHE A 85 -27.46 -4.80 -4.81
C PHE A 85 -28.80 -4.79 -4.09
N TYR A 86 -29.88 -4.31 -4.75
CA TYR A 86 -31.20 -4.15 -4.10
C TYR A 86 -32.11 -5.38 -4.22
N GLU A 87 -32.00 -6.19 -5.29
CA GLU A 87 -32.93 -7.27 -5.55
C GLU A 87 -32.35 -8.67 -5.26
N LYS A 88 -31.00 -8.87 -5.40
CA LYS A 88 -30.39 -10.19 -5.24
C LYS A 88 -29.62 -10.36 -3.95
N MET A 89 -29.10 -9.27 -3.38
CA MET A 89 -28.28 -9.33 -2.17
C MET A 89 -29.14 -9.18 -0.91
N ASN A 90 -28.77 -9.92 0.13
CA ASN A 90 -29.37 -9.77 1.46
C ASN A 90 -28.72 -8.62 2.24
N ASP A 91 -29.29 -8.28 3.41
CA ASP A 91 -28.79 -7.16 4.23
C ASP A 91 -27.35 -7.34 4.70
N ASN A 92 -26.92 -8.55 5.00
CA ASN A 92 -25.56 -8.85 5.42
C ASN A 92 -24.56 -8.64 4.28
N GLU A 93 -24.91 -9.03 3.07
CA GLU A 93 -24.07 -8.82 1.89
C GLU A 93 -23.96 -7.34 1.53
N ARG A 94 -25.05 -6.58 1.61
CA ARG A 94 -25.03 -5.12 1.45
C ARG A 94 -24.17 -4.44 2.49
N TYR A 95 -24.38 -4.80 3.76
CA TYR A 95 -23.55 -4.29 4.87
C TYR A 95 -22.07 -4.56 4.62
N PHE A 96 -21.73 -5.75 4.19
CA PHE A 96 -20.34 -6.14 3.89
C PHE A 96 -19.72 -5.26 2.81
N ILE A 97 -20.41 -5.07 1.66
CA ILE A 97 -19.94 -4.24 0.55
C ILE A 97 -19.78 -2.77 0.99
N GLU A 98 -20.78 -2.21 1.68
CA GLU A 98 -20.74 -0.84 2.15
C GLU A 98 -19.52 -0.55 3.03
N ASN A 99 -19.18 -1.47 3.93
CA ASN A 99 -18.03 -1.30 4.82
C ASN A 99 -16.68 -1.52 4.10
N ILE A 100 -16.60 -2.40 3.10
CA ILE A 100 -15.42 -2.48 2.23
C ILE A 100 -15.18 -1.16 1.51
N LEU A 101 -16.22 -0.60 0.87
CA LEU A 101 -16.09 0.66 0.14
C LEU A 101 -15.73 1.82 1.06
N ALA A 102 -16.27 1.83 2.28
CA ALA A 102 -15.91 2.82 3.30
C ALA A 102 -14.44 2.72 3.72
N PHE A 103 -13.93 1.50 3.86
CA PHE A 103 -12.51 1.26 4.15
C PHE A 103 -11.62 1.76 3.00
N PHE A 104 -11.93 1.42 1.77
CA PHE A 104 -11.15 1.86 0.60
C PHE A 104 -11.14 3.38 0.47
N ALA A 105 -12.30 4.02 0.51
CA ALA A 105 -12.42 5.48 0.42
C ALA A 105 -11.62 6.23 1.52
N ALA A 106 -11.51 5.63 2.71
CA ALA A 106 -10.72 6.19 3.81
C ALA A 106 -9.21 5.96 3.64
N SER A 107 -8.82 4.83 3.07
CA SER A 107 -7.40 4.40 2.95
C SER A 107 -6.65 5.21 1.89
N ASP A 108 -7.26 5.47 0.73
CA ASP A 108 -6.62 6.19 -0.38
C ASP A 108 -6.21 7.61 0.00
N GLY A 109 -6.99 8.29 0.86
CA GLY A 109 -6.61 9.60 1.37
C GLY A 109 -5.30 9.57 2.17
N ILE A 110 -5.08 8.52 2.98
CA ILE A 110 -3.87 8.32 3.78
C ILE A 110 -2.68 7.94 2.88
N VAL A 111 -2.92 7.08 1.88
CA VAL A 111 -1.91 6.71 0.88
C VAL A 111 -1.43 7.95 0.12
N ASN A 112 -2.36 8.77 -0.39
CA ASN A 112 -2.03 10.00 -1.11
C ASN A 112 -1.23 11.01 -0.27
N GLU A 113 -1.58 11.17 1.01
CA GLU A 113 -0.83 12.04 1.92
C GLU A 113 0.63 11.55 2.06
N ASN A 114 0.84 10.24 2.25
CA ASN A 114 2.18 9.65 2.34
C ASN A 114 3.00 9.83 1.05
N LEU A 115 2.39 9.58 -0.10
CA LEU A 115 3.05 9.75 -1.40
C LEU A 115 3.49 11.19 -1.61
N GLY A 116 2.57 12.17 -1.40
CA GLY A 116 2.82 13.58 -1.64
C GLY A 116 3.79 14.21 -0.64
N GLU A 117 3.63 13.95 0.67
CA GLU A 117 4.44 14.57 1.71
C GLU A 117 5.83 13.93 1.86
N ARG A 118 5.97 12.64 1.60
CA ARG A 118 7.18 11.88 1.88
C ARG A 118 7.90 11.41 0.62
N PHE A 119 7.41 10.39 -0.05
CA PHE A 119 8.20 9.71 -1.09
C PHE A 119 8.51 10.60 -2.30
N TYR A 120 7.55 11.37 -2.80
CA TYR A 120 7.76 12.27 -3.92
C TYR A 120 8.79 13.36 -3.61
N ASN A 121 8.81 13.87 -2.38
CA ASN A 121 9.72 14.94 -1.97
C ASN A 121 11.11 14.41 -1.58
N GLU A 122 11.19 13.27 -0.92
CA GLU A 122 12.44 12.73 -0.40
C GLU A 122 13.29 12.05 -1.49
N ILE A 123 12.67 11.27 -2.37
CA ILE A 123 13.36 10.52 -3.43
C ILE A 123 13.77 11.48 -4.56
N GLN A 124 15.05 11.47 -4.93
CA GLN A 124 15.61 12.43 -5.88
C GLN A 124 15.74 11.88 -7.30
N ILE A 125 15.59 10.56 -7.51
CA ILE A 125 15.60 9.92 -8.82
C ILE A 125 14.39 10.39 -9.64
N GLN A 126 14.64 11.01 -10.82
CA GLN A 126 13.59 11.63 -11.62
C GLN A 126 12.57 10.63 -12.16
N GLU A 127 13.02 9.45 -12.58
CA GLU A 127 12.15 8.36 -13.03
C GLU A 127 11.19 7.90 -11.92
N ALA A 128 11.67 7.87 -10.66
CA ALA A 128 10.83 7.53 -9.51
C ALA A 128 9.81 8.63 -9.20
N LYS A 129 10.19 9.90 -9.33
CA LYS A 129 9.24 11.03 -9.20
C LYS A 129 8.14 10.98 -10.25
N PHE A 130 8.45 10.54 -11.47
CA PHE A 130 7.43 10.34 -12.51
C PHE A 130 6.44 9.25 -12.11
N PHE A 131 6.94 8.12 -11.58
CA PHE A 131 6.07 7.05 -11.09
C PHE A 131 5.18 7.53 -9.94
N TYR A 132 5.77 8.12 -8.88
CA TYR A 132 4.99 8.58 -7.74
C TYR A 132 3.98 9.68 -8.09
N GLY A 133 4.34 10.62 -8.99
CA GLY A 133 3.40 11.62 -9.47
C GLY A 133 2.22 11.01 -10.23
N PHE A 134 2.46 9.97 -11.01
CA PHE A 134 1.41 9.22 -11.69
C PHE A 134 0.60 8.35 -10.72
N GLN A 135 1.24 7.70 -9.73
CA GLN A 135 0.55 6.96 -8.66
C GLN A 135 -0.43 7.86 -7.91
N ILE A 136 -0.02 9.08 -7.50
CA ILE A 136 -0.92 10.05 -6.86
C ILE A 136 -2.15 10.35 -7.74
N ALA A 137 -1.97 10.48 -9.06
CA ALA A 137 -3.09 10.70 -9.98
C ALA A 137 -4.02 9.49 -10.05
N VAL A 138 -3.49 8.27 -10.03
CA VAL A 138 -4.26 7.01 -10.04
C VAL A 138 -5.01 6.83 -8.72
N GLU A 139 -4.39 7.13 -7.57
CA GLU A 139 -5.07 7.09 -6.27
C GLU A 139 -6.25 8.08 -6.18
N ASN A 140 -6.17 9.23 -6.87
CA ASN A 140 -7.32 10.13 -6.97
C ASN A 140 -8.47 9.48 -7.74
N ILE A 141 -8.18 8.71 -8.81
CA ILE A 141 -9.20 7.95 -9.58
C ILE A 141 -9.80 6.82 -8.72
N HIS A 142 -8.98 6.13 -7.90
CA HIS A 142 -9.46 5.12 -6.96
C HIS A 142 -10.42 5.75 -5.94
N SER A 143 -10.05 6.84 -5.30
CA SER A 143 -10.85 7.57 -4.33
C SER A 143 -12.17 8.08 -4.93
N GLU A 144 -12.14 8.65 -6.14
CA GLU A 144 -13.33 9.04 -6.90
C GLU A 144 -14.23 7.82 -7.16
N THR A 145 -13.66 6.71 -7.60
CA THR A 145 -14.37 5.47 -7.88
C THR A 145 -15.09 4.92 -6.65
N TYR A 146 -14.42 4.83 -5.50
CA TYR A 146 -15.05 4.36 -4.27
C TYR A 146 -16.16 5.29 -3.79
N SER A 147 -15.96 6.60 -3.92
CA SER A 147 -17.00 7.59 -3.63
C SER A 147 -18.21 7.43 -4.54
N LEU A 148 -18.00 7.23 -5.84
CA LEU A 148 -19.05 6.97 -6.82
C LEU A 148 -19.83 5.68 -6.54
N LEU A 149 -19.14 4.61 -6.13
CA LEU A 149 -19.75 3.34 -5.73
C LEU A 149 -20.64 3.52 -4.48
N ILE A 150 -20.15 4.21 -3.45
CA ILE A 150 -20.96 4.54 -2.25
C ILE A 150 -22.18 5.36 -2.63
N GLU A 151 -22.02 6.43 -3.43
CA GLU A 151 -23.15 7.25 -3.90
C GLU A 151 -24.17 6.44 -4.70
N THR A 152 -23.70 5.44 -5.47
CA THR A 152 -24.54 4.61 -6.32
C THR A 152 -25.34 3.59 -5.51
N TYR A 153 -24.75 2.98 -4.48
CA TYR A 153 -25.38 1.87 -3.75
C TYR A 153 -26.09 2.33 -2.47
N VAL A 154 -25.67 3.41 -1.84
CA VAL A 154 -26.23 3.84 -0.56
C VAL A 154 -27.16 5.03 -0.77
N LYS A 155 -28.47 4.85 -0.55
CA LYS A 155 -29.48 5.91 -0.71
C LYS A 155 -29.64 6.77 0.53
N ASP A 156 -29.40 6.22 1.72
CA ASP A 156 -29.55 6.90 2.99
C ASP A 156 -28.37 7.86 3.24
N ASN A 157 -28.67 9.17 3.33
CA ASN A 157 -27.64 10.19 3.48
C ASN A 157 -26.91 10.10 4.82
N VAL A 158 -27.59 9.72 5.91
CA VAL A 158 -26.97 9.57 7.24
C VAL A 158 -25.99 8.39 7.21
N LYS A 159 -26.38 7.31 6.53
CA LYS A 159 -25.50 6.15 6.34
C LYS A 159 -24.30 6.49 5.46
N LYS A 160 -24.50 7.22 4.35
CA LYS A 160 -23.40 7.71 3.50
C LYS A 160 -22.38 8.53 4.28
N GLU A 161 -22.86 9.49 5.08
CA GLU A 161 -21.98 10.32 5.90
C GLU A 161 -21.13 9.48 6.87
N LYS A 162 -21.70 8.44 7.48
CA LYS A 162 -20.94 7.50 8.32
C LYS A 162 -19.89 6.75 7.54
N LEU A 163 -20.18 6.30 6.33
CA LEU A 163 -19.25 5.55 5.49
C LEU A 163 -18.10 6.45 5.01
N PHE A 164 -18.38 7.69 4.61
CA PHE A 164 -17.34 8.66 4.26
C PHE A 164 -16.46 9.09 5.45
N ASN A 165 -16.94 8.93 6.67
CA ASN A 165 -16.18 9.17 7.90
C ASN A 165 -15.73 7.85 8.56
N ALA A 166 -15.36 6.84 7.77
CA ALA A 166 -15.06 5.48 8.26
C ALA A 166 -13.92 5.43 9.28
N ILE A 167 -12.92 6.29 9.17
CA ILE A 167 -11.81 6.39 10.13
C ILE A 167 -12.33 6.68 11.55
N GLU A 168 -13.37 7.51 11.68
CA GLU A 168 -13.96 7.86 12.99
C GLU A 168 -15.09 6.92 13.41
N THR A 169 -15.75 6.28 12.46
CA THR A 169 -16.99 5.51 12.70
C THR A 169 -16.80 4.00 12.75
N ILE A 170 -15.71 3.47 12.20
CA ILE A 170 -15.41 2.02 12.14
C ILE A 170 -14.08 1.74 12.84
N PRO A 171 -14.10 1.12 14.04
CA PRO A 171 -12.89 0.96 14.87
C PRO A 171 -11.72 0.25 14.20
N SER A 172 -11.95 -0.76 13.37
CA SER A 172 -10.88 -1.47 12.68
C SER A 172 -10.28 -0.69 11.52
N VAL A 173 -11.08 0.14 10.83
CA VAL A 173 -10.59 1.11 9.84
C VAL A 173 -9.68 2.11 10.54
N LYS A 174 -10.10 2.62 11.69
CA LYS A 174 -9.30 3.51 12.53
C LYS A 174 -7.94 2.91 12.89
N LYS A 175 -7.90 1.66 13.36
CA LYS A 175 -6.64 0.98 13.72
C LYS A 175 -5.68 0.88 12.54
N LYS A 176 -6.17 0.50 11.35
CA LYS A 176 -5.34 0.44 10.12
C LYS A 176 -4.85 1.82 9.73
N ALA A 177 -5.70 2.84 9.81
CA ALA A 177 -5.35 4.23 9.54
C ALA A 177 -4.27 4.75 10.51
N GLU A 178 -4.46 4.55 11.81
CA GLU A 178 -3.50 4.95 12.85
C GLU A 178 -2.14 4.26 12.65
N TRP A 179 -2.14 2.98 12.26
CA TRP A 179 -0.91 2.26 11.96
C TRP A 179 -0.19 2.86 10.73
N ALA A 180 -0.91 3.15 9.64
CA ALA A 180 -0.33 3.78 8.46
C ALA A 180 0.22 5.19 8.76
N ILE A 181 -0.57 6.02 9.45
CA ILE A 181 -0.20 7.39 9.85
C ILE A 181 1.02 7.39 10.80
N LYS A 182 1.13 6.38 11.70
CA LYS A 182 2.33 6.21 12.55
C LYS A 182 3.60 6.19 11.70
N TRP A 183 3.62 5.41 10.62
CA TRP A 183 4.79 5.28 9.75
C TRP A 183 5.04 6.53 8.89
N ILE A 184 3.97 7.22 8.46
CA ILE A 184 4.10 8.50 7.72
C ILE A 184 4.76 9.56 8.61
N ASN A 185 4.33 9.66 9.86
CA ASN A 185 4.77 10.71 10.79
C ASN A 185 6.03 10.35 11.58
N ASP A 186 6.50 9.10 11.51
CA ASP A 186 7.73 8.68 12.18
C ASP A 186 8.95 9.34 11.52
N LYS A 187 9.54 10.30 12.25
CA LYS A 187 10.72 11.05 11.80
C LYS A 187 12.02 10.28 12.00
N ASP A 188 11.98 9.26 12.84
CA ASP A 188 13.14 8.45 13.20
C ASP A 188 13.21 7.17 12.35
N ALA A 189 12.12 6.80 11.67
CA ALA A 189 12.10 5.68 10.74
C ALA A 189 12.91 5.98 9.48
N THR A 190 13.78 5.03 9.11
CA THR A 190 14.55 5.11 7.85
C THR A 190 13.63 5.07 6.63
N LEU A 191 14.12 5.54 5.48
CA LEU A 191 13.38 5.40 4.21
C LEU A 191 13.01 3.93 3.96
N GLY A 192 13.94 2.99 4.18
CA GLY A 192 13.70 1.57 3.98
C GLY A 192 12.57 1.03 4.84
N THR A 193 12.51 1.42 6.10
CA THR A 193 11.42 1.04 7.02
C THR A 193 10.07 1.57 6.55
N ARG A 194 10.00 2.82 6.12
CA ARG A 194 8.76 3.45 5.61
C ARG A 194 8.30 2.84 4.28
N VAL A 195 9.21 2.51 3.38
CA VAL A 195 8.90 1.82 2.12
C VAL A 195 8.31 0.42 2.39
N ILE A 196 8.83 -0.32 3.39
CA ILE A 196 8.26 -1.62 3.79
C ILE A 196 6.86 -1.45 4.38
N ALA A 197 6.66 -0.47 5.26
CA ALA A 197 5.34 -0.19 5.83
C ALA A 197 4.33 0.20 4.72
N PHE A 198 4.76 1.01 3.75
CA PHE A 198 3.95 1.37 2.60
C PHE A 198 3.60 0.16 1.73
N ALA A 199 4.58 -0.70 1.43
CA ALA A 199 4.34 -1.95 0.71
C ALA A 199 3.37 -2.90 1.46
N ALA A 200 3.35 -2.87 2.80
CA ALA A 200 2.38 -3.61 3.59
C ALA A 200 0.97 -3.01 3.52
N VAL A 201 0.84 -1.69 3.44
CA VAL A 201 -0.47 -1.03 3.19
C VAL A 201 -1.02 -1.46 1.84
N GLU A 202 -0.28 -1.28 0.77
CA GLU A 202 -0.69 -1.58 -0.60
C GLU A 202 -0.92 -3.08 -0.84
N GLY A 203 0.00 -3.92 -0.33
CA GLY A 203 0.01 -5.36 -0.59
C GLY A 203 -0.80 -6.21 0.40
N ILE A 204 -0.95 -5.78 1.66
CA ILE A 204 -1.61 -6.60 2.70
C ILE A 204 -2.96 -6.03 3.11
N PHE A 205 -3.06 -4.73 3.41
CA PHE A 205 -4.28 -4.14 3.96
C PHE A 205 -5.48 -4.18 3.02
N PHE A 206 -5.25 -4.28 1.71
CA PHE A 206 -6.31 -4.39 0.70
C PHE A 206 -6.63 -5.83 0.31
N SER A 207 -5.77 -6.78 0.67
CA SER A 207 -5.81 -8.16 0.16
C SER A 207 -7.12 -8.90 0.45
N GLY A 208 -7.60 -8.85 1.69
CA GLY A 208 -8.84 -9.50 2.09
C GLY A 208 -10.07 -8.89 1.44
N SER A 209 -10.08 -7.57 1.30
CA SER A 209 -11.16 -6.81 0.65
C SER A 209 -11.25 -7.13 -0.84
N PHE A 210 -10.13 -7.08 -1.57
CA PHE A 210 -10.08 -7.47 -2.98
C PHE A 210 -10.52 -8.91 -3.19
N CYS A 211 -10.02 -9.85 -2.39
CA CYS A 211 -10.42 -11.25 -2.45
C CYS A 211 -11.93 -11.42 -2.25
N SER A 212 -12.53 -10.65 -1.34
CA SER A 212 -13.97 -10.70 -1.07
C SER A 212 -14.83 -10.20 -2.24
N ILE A 213 -14.37 -9.16 -2.94
CA ILE A 213 -15.06 -8.67 -4.15
C ILE A 213 -14.90 -9.67 -5.30
N PHE A 214 -13.73 -10.28 -5.48
CA PHE A 214 -13.55 -11.36 -6.45
C PHE A 214 -14.44 -12.59 -6.17
N TRP A 215 -14.77 -12.84 -4.90
CA TRP A 215 -15.78 -13.84 -4.55
C TRP A 215 -17.17 -13.49 -5.10
N LEU A 216 -17.57 -12.20 -5.08
CA LEU A 216 -18.81 -11.75 -5.71
C LEU A 216 -18.78 -11.97 -7.22
N LYS A 217 -17.64 -11.73 -7.88
CA LYS A 217 -17.44 -12.05 -9.31
C LYS A 217 -17.65 -13.51 -9.59
N LYS A 218 -17.11 -14.41 -8.78
CA LYS A 218 -17.34 -15.87 -8.90
C LYS A 218 -18.82 -16.22 -8.81
N ARG A 219 -19.61 -15.46 -8.05
CA ARG A 219 -21.06 -15.64 -7.92
C ARG A 219 -21.87 -14.96 -9.02
N GLY A 220 -21.23 -14.24 -9.94
CA GLY A 220 -21.88 -13.50 -11.02
C GLY A 220 -22.69 -12.30 -10.55
N LEU A 221 -22.26 -11.66 -9.47
CA LEU A 221 -22.90 -10.49 -8.87
C LEU A 221 -22.04 -9.24 -9.04
N MET A 222 -22.68 -8.07 -9.07
CA MET A 222 -22.04 -6.75 -9.03
C MET A 222 -20.93 -6.58 -10.09
N PRO A 223 -21.24 -6.70 -11.39
CA PRO A 223 -20.23 -6.70 -12.45
C PRO A 223 -19.42 -5.39 -12.53
N GLY A 224 -20.03 -4.24 -12.25
CA GLY A 224 -19.32 -2.95 -12.25
C GLY A 224 -18.35 -2.84 -11.08
N LEU A 225 -18.77 -3.21 -9.86
CA LEU A 225 -17.90 -3.30 -8.68
C LEU A 225 -16.76 -4.30 -8.91
N CYS A 226 -17.05 -5.45 -9.50
CA CYS A 226 -16.04 -6.45 -9.81
C CYS A 226 -15.02 -5.95 -10.84
N HIS A 227 -15.46 -5.19 -11.85
CA HIS A 227 -14.58 -4.61 -12.85
C HIS A 227 -13.69 -3.52 -12.24
N SER A 228 -14.25 -2.61 -11.43
CA SER A 228 -13.41 -1.63 -10.70
C SER A 228 -12.37 -2.32 -9.82
N ASN A 229 -12.75 -3.39 -9.13
CA ASN A 229 -11.83 -4.17 -8.30
C ASN A 229 -10.68 -4.80 -9.11
N GLU A 230 -10.92 -5.20 -10.35
CA GLU A 230 -9.88 -5.72 -11.25
C GLU A 230 -8.88 -4.62 -11.64
N LEU A 231 -9.38 -3.43 -11.98
CA LEU A 231 -8.55 -2.31 -12.34
C LEU A 231 -7.71 -1.83 -11.14
N ILE A 232 -8.35 -1.59 -10.02
CA ILE A 232 -7.72 -1.08 -8.81
C ILE A 232 -6.72 -2.10 -8.24
N SER A 233 -7.10 -3.37 -8.08
CA SER A 233 -6.17 -4.38 -7.53
C SER A 233 -4.94 -4.61 -8.43
N ARG A 234 -5.07 -4.40 -9.74
CA ARG A 234 -3.93 -4.41 -10.67
C ARG A 234 -2.98 -3.24 -10.41
N ASP A 235 -3.53 -2.05 -10.17
CA ASP A 235 -2.75 -0.85 -9.91
C ASP A 235 -2.05 -0.95 -8.54
N GLU A 236 -2.74 -1.40 -7.48
CA GLU A 236 -2.15 -1.64 -6.15
C GLU A 236 -1.05 -2.71 -6.17
N GLY A 237 -1.24 -3.74 -7.01
CA GLY A 237 -0.18 -4.72 -7.27
C GLY A 237 1.06 -4.09 -7.87
N LEU A 238 0.91 -3.15 -8.79
CA LEU A 238 2.01 -2.40 -9.41
C LEU A 238 2.67 -1.44 -8.41
N HIS A 239 1.89 -0.77 -7.57
CA HIS A 239 2.38 0.09 -6.49
C HIS A 239 3.23 -0.70 -5.48
N THR A 240 2.77 -1.88 -5.08
CA THR A 240 3.53 -2.81 -4.25
C THR A 240 4.84 -3.25 -4.92
N GLU A 241 4.80 -3.64 -6.20
CA GLU A 241 5.98 -4.01 -6.99
C GLU A 241 6.99 -2.86 -7.07
N PHE A 242 6.50 -1.61 -7.21
CA PHE A 242 7.35 -0.43 -7.24
C PHE A 242 8.00 -0.13 -5.88
N ALA A 243 7.27 -0.25 -4.78
CA ALA A 243 7.83 -0.12 -3.45
C ALA A 243 8.95 -1.16 -3.21
N VAL A 244 8.77 -2.41 -3.66
CA VAL A 244 9.82 -3.45 -3.62
C VAL A 244 11.02 -3.08 -4.50
N LEU A 245 10.80 -2.51 -5.68
CA LEU A 245 11.91 -2.05 -6.54
C LEU A 245 12.72 -0.95 -5.84
N ILE A 246 12.07 0.07 -5.29
CA ILE A 246 12.75 1.13 -4.52
C ILE A 246 13.52 0.52 -3.34
N TYR A 247 12.90 -0.38 -2.56
CA TYR A 247 13.59 -1.11 -1.49
C TYR A 247 14.83 -1.86 -1.98
N SER A 248 14.76 -2.47 -3.16
CA SER A 248 15.89 -3.21 -3.73
C SER A 248 17.10 -2.31 -4.04
N MET A 249 16.85 -1.03 -4.36
CA MET A 249 17.85 -0.01 -4.67
C MET A 249 18.52 0.58 -3.44
N LEU A 250 17.95 0.38 -2.24
CA LEU A 250 18.49 0.93 -1.00
C LEU A 250 19.77 0.20 -0.60
N LYS A 251 20.77 0.99 -0.20
CA LYS A 251 22.03 0.51 0.38
C LYS A 251 21.83 0.12 1.84
N ASN A 252 21.15 0.96 2.62
CA ASN A 252 20.90 0.78 4.04
C ASN A 252 19.48 0.23 4.26
N LYS A 253 19.36 -1.09 4.22
CA LYS A 253 18.08 -1.78 4.44
C LYS A 253 17.83 -1.99 5.93
N PRO A 254 16.57 -1.88 6.39
CA PRO A 254 16.22 -2.26 7.77
C PRO A 254 16.55 -3.73 8.02
N SER A 255 16.80 -4.07 9.28
CA SER A 255 17.07 -5.47 9.66
C SER A 255 15.89 -6.37 9.34
N LYS A 256 16.16 -7.66 9.13
CA LYS A 256 15.11 -8.66 8.85
C LYS A 256 14.04 -8.70 9.94
N GLU A 257 14.46 -8.52 11.19
CA GLU A 257 13.60 -8.53 12.37
C GLU A 257 12.57 -7.39 12.28
N ILE A 258 13.00 -6.17 11.93
CA ILE A 258 12.13 -5.01 11.74
C ILE A 258 11.13 -5.27 10.59
N VAL A 259 11.60 -5.80 9.47
CA VAL A 259 10.71 -6.13 8.34
C VAL A 259 9.66 -7.15 8.75
N TYR A 260 10.07 -8.23 9.43
CA TYR A 260 9.13 -9.26 9.91
C TYR A 260 8.14 -8.73 10.95
N GLU A 261 8.53 -7.78 11.80
CA GLU A 261 7.64 -7.13 12.76
C GLU A 261 6.57 -6.32 12.04
N ILE A 262 6.95 -5.45 11.10
CA ILE A 262 6.03 -4.65 10.28
C ILE A 262 5.02 -5.56 9.56
N ILE A 263 5.49 -6.60 8.90
CA ILE A 263 4.63 -7.52 8.14
C ILE A 263 3.67 -8.28 9.09
N LYS A 264 4.13 -8.72 10.25
CA LYS A 264 3.28 -9.41 11.23
C LYS A 264 2.20 -8.47 11.80
N GLU A 265 2.56 -7.24 12.15
CA GLU A 265 1.60 -6.24 12.61
C GLU A 265 0.51 -6.01 11.56
N ALA A 266 0.91 -5.80 10.29
CA ALA A 266 -0.03 -5.60 9.19
C ALA A 266 -0.97 -6.80 8.98
N VAL A 267 -0.44 -8.02 9.03
CA VAL A 267 -1.23 -9.26 8.91
C VAL A 267 -2.26 -9.39 10.02
N GLU A 268 -1.89 -9.11 11.27
CA GLU A 268 -2.83 -9.21 12.39
C GLU A 268 -3.92 -8.13 12.31
N LEU A 269 -3.59 -6.90 11.91
CA LEU A 269 -4.59 -5.84 11.67
C LEU A 269 -5.56 -6.20 10.55
N GLU A 270 -5.06 -6.77 9.44
CA GLU A 270 -5.91 -7.23 8.33
C GLU A 270 -6.81 -8.38 8.75
N LYS A 271 -6.29 -9.36 9.51
CA LYS A 271 -7.10 -10.47 10.05
C LYS A 271 -8.17 -9.98 11.03
N GLU A 272 -7.84 -8.99 11.88
CA GLU A 272 -8.81 -8.37 12.78
C GLU A 272 -9.91 -7.68 11.99
N PHE A 273 -9.54 -6.86 11.00
CA PHE A 273 -10.47 -6.14 10.14
C PHE A 273 -11.47 -7.10 9.47
N ILE A 274 -11.00 -8.15 8.81
CA ILE A 274 -11.85 -9.14 8.12
C ILE A 274 -12.69 -9.98 9.10
N THR A 275 -12.25 -10.16 10.33
CA THR A 275 -12.96 -10.96 11.34
C THR A 275 -14.04 -10.16 12.07
N GLU A 276 -13.73 -8.93 12.47
CA GLU A 276 -14.56 -8.14 13.37
C GLU A 276 -15.48 -7.15 12.64
N SER A 277 -14.94 -6.47 11.63
CA SER A 277 -15.68 -5.41 10.93
C SER A 277 -16.27 -5.84 9.61
N LEU A 278 -15.61 -6.78 8.94
CA LEU A 278 -16.08 -7.37 7.69
C LEU A 278 -16.09 -8.89 7.76
N PRO A 279 -16.96 -9.49 8.61
CA PRO A 279 -16.99 -10.94 8.72
C PRO A 279 -17.33 -11.58 7.38
N CYS A 280 -16.33 -12.10 6.65
CA CYS A 280 -16.51 -12.63 5.28
C CYS A 280 -17.46 -13.84 5.19
N ASN A 281 -17.80 -14.48 6.31
CA ASN A 281 -18.88 -15.46 6.36
C ASN A 281 -20.27 -14.87 6.05
N LEU A 282 -20.46 -13.54 6.18
CA LEU A 282 -21.70 -12.87 5.76
C LEU A 282 -21.98 -13.01 4.26
N ILE A 283 -20.92 -13.12 3.46
CA ILE A 283 -21.00 -13.35 2.01
C ILE A 283 -20.77 -14.83 1.63
N GLY A 284 -20.75 -15.73 2.61
CA GLY A 284 -20.56 -17.16 2.40
C GLY A 284 -19.11 -17.60 2.17
N MET A 285 -18.14 -16.78 2.55
CA MET A 285 -16.71 -17.13 2.51
C MET A 285 -16.27 -17.79 3.83
N ASN A 286 -15.27 -18.67 3.70
CA ASN A 286 -14.66 -19.31 4.86
C ASN A 286 -13.62 -18.40 5.53
N MET A 287 -13.87 -18.02 6.78
CA MET A 287 -13.00 -17.14 7.56
C MET A 287 -11.60 -17.71 7.78
N VAL A 288 -11.48 -19.03 7.97
CA VAL A 288 -10.17 -19.68 8.18
C VAL A 288 -9.34 -19.59 6.90
N LEU A 289 -9.97 -19.83 5.76
CA LEU A 289 -9.32 -19.72 4.45
C LEU A 289 -8.95 -18.26 4.13
N MET A 290 -9.77 -17.29 4.53
CA MET A 290 -9.42 -15.87 4.34
C MET A 290 -8.18 -15.48 5.16
N LYS A 291 -8.09 -15.90 6.42
CA LYS A 291 -6.89 -15.68 7.24
C LYS A 291 -5.65 -16.33 6.60
N GLN A 292 -5.79 -17.55 6.09
CA GLN A 292 -4.72 -18.23 5.35
C GLN A 292 -4.32 -17.46 4.09
N TYR A 293 -5.29 -16.87 3.36
CA TYR A 293 -5.00 -16.06 2.18
C TYR A 293 -4.19 -14.81 2.52
N ILE A 294 -4.53 -14.09 3.59
CA ILE A 294 -3.78 -12.93 4.06
C ILE A 294 -2.32 -13.33 4.41
N GLU A 295 -2.13 -14.45 5.12
CA GLU A 295 -0.82 -15.00 5.43
C GLU A 295 -0.03 -15.38 4.16
N TYR A 296 -0.70 -15.94 3.16
CA TYR A 296 -0.11 -16.25 1.87
C TYR A 296 0.36 -15.00 1.12
N ILE A 297 -0.43 -13.92 1.13
CA ILE A 297 -0.06 -12.64 0.52
C ILE A 297 1.15 -12.03 1.22
N ALA A 298 1.20 -12.07 2.55
CA ALA A 298 2.35 -11.62 3.33
C ALA A 298 3.64 -12.40 3.00
N ASP A 299 3.55 -13.73 2.88
CA ASP A 299 4.68 -14.57 2.47
C ASP A 299 5.16 -14.22 1.04
N ARG A 300 4.25 -13.85 0.14
CA ARG A 300 4.61 -13.38 -1.21
C ARG A 300 5.37 -12.05 -1.15
N LEU A 301 4.89 -11.10 -0.37
CA LEU A 301 5.60 -9.82 -0.19
C LEU A 301 6.99 -10.03 0.38
N LEU A 302 7.16 -10.90 1.38
CA LEU A 302 8.47 -11.25 1.94
C LEU A 302 9.41 -11.83 0.89
N LEU A 303 8.93 -12.74 0.03
CA LEU A 303 9.74 -13.30 -1.06
C LEU A 303 10.16 -12.23 -2.07
N MET A 304 9.29 -11.28 -2.41
CA MET A 304 9.64 -10.17 -3.30
C MET A 304 10.71 -9.25 -2.68
N LEU A 305 10.69 -9.07 -1.37
CA LEU A 305 11.71 -8.35 -0.61
C LEU A 305 13.04 -9.13 -0.46
N GLY A 306 13.10 -10.36 -0.97
CA GLY A 306 14.27 -11.23 -0.85
C GLY A 306 14.44 -11.88 0.52
N LEU A 307 13.34 -12.00 1.28
CA LEU A 307 13.31 -12.59 2.61
C LEU A 307 12.62 -13.96 2.61
N GLU A 308 12.82 -14.74 3.67
CA GLU A 308 12.16 -16.02 3.86
C GLU A 308 10.70 -15.85 4.29
N LYS A 309 9.86 -16.81 3.92
CA LYS A 309 8.47 -16.89 4.40
C LYS A 309 8.44 -17.10 5.91
N ILE A 310 7.39 -16.59 6.56
CA ILE A 310 7.15 -16.80 7.99
C ILE A 310 5.89 -17.63 8.28
N TYR A 311 4.91 -17.60 7.38
CA TYR A 311 3.64 -18.32 7.55
C TYR A 311 3.61 -19.65 6.80
N HIS A 312 4.37 -19.80 5.72
CA HIS A 312 4.45 -21.01 4.87
C HIS A 312 3.07 -21.48 4.39
N LYS A 313 2.21 -20.52 4.00
CA LYS A 313 0.87 -20.81 3.51
C LYS A 313 0.83 -20.87 1.98
N GLU A 314 -0.10 -21.69 1.49
CA GLU A 314 -0.47 -21.74 0.09
C GLU A 314 -1.78 -20.99 -0.15
N ASN A 315 -2.02 -20.55 -1.39
CA ASN A 315 -3.26 -19.89 -1.77
C ASN A 315 -4.44 -20.86 -1.56
N PRO A 316 -5.39 -20.56 -0.65
CA PRO A 316 -6.53 -21.44 -0.41
C PRO A 316 -7.65 -21.27 -1.43
N PHE A 317 -7.56 -20.27 -2.33
CA PHE A 317 -8.59 -19.89 -3.28
C PHE A 317 -8.12 -20.13 -4.71
N GLU A 318 -8.30 -21.34 -5.24
CA GLU A 318 -7.96 -21.70 -6.63
C GLU A 318 -8.60 -20.75 -7.66
N TRP A 319 -9.77 -20.22 -7.36
CA TRP A 319 -10.48 -19.30 -8.24
C TRP A 319 -9.81 -17.92 -8.35
N MET A 320 -8.97 -17.53 -7.40
CA MET A 320 -8.14 -16.33 -7.52
C MET A 320 -7.08 -16.47 -8.62
N GLU A 321 -6.62 -17.71 -8.89
CA GLU A 321 -5.71 -17.99 -10.00
C GLU A 321 -6.41 -17.96 -11.37
N LEU A 322 -7.71 -18.31 -11.42
CA LEU A 322 -8.49 -18.36 -12.66
C LEU A 322 -8.92 -16.97 -13.17
N ILE A 323 -8.99 -15.97 -12.29
CA ILE A 323 -9.37 -14.60 -12.65
C ILE A 323 -8.28 -13.93 -13.49
N SER A 324 -7.03 -14.38 -13.34
CA SER A 324 -5.85 -13.85 -14.04
C SER A 324 -5.70 -14.32 -15.50
N VAL A 325 -6.56 -15.17 -16.03
CA VAL A 325 -6.41 -15.85 -17.34
C VAL A 325 -6.45 -14.89 -18.56
N GLN A 326 -6.74 -13.62 -18.39
CA GLN A 326 -6.77 -12.66 -19.50
C GLN A 326 -5.46 -11.86 -19.68
N GLY A 327 -4.31 -12.43 -19.39
CA GLY A 327 -3.01 -11.95 -19.91
C GLY A 327 -2.25 -10.91 -19.08
N LYS A 328 -2.76 -10.46 -17.92
CA LYS A 328 -2.05 -9.54 -17.03
C LYS A 328 -2.24 -9.97 -15.57
N THR A 329 -1.33 -10.80 -15.06
CA THR A 329 -1.30 -11.19 -13.64
C THR A 329 -0.85 -10.01 -12.79
N ASN A 330 -1.62 -9.68 -11.73
CA ASN A 330 -1.23 -8.69 -10.72
C ASN A 330 -0.59 -9.36 -9.49
N PHE A 331 -0.10 -8.53 -8.54
CA PHE A 331 0.52 -9.00 -7.31
C PHE A 331 -0.35 -10.02 -6.54
N PHE A 332 -1.65 -9.82 -6.46
CA PHE A 332 -2.56 -10.67 -5.67
C PHE A 332 -2.84 -12.03 -6.31
N GLU A 333 -2.59 -12.19 -7.60
CA GLU A 333 -2.97 -13.34 -8.41
C GLU A 333 -1.78 -14.22 -8.86
N LYS A 334 -0.56 -13.66 -8.94
CA LYS A 334 0.65 -14.35 -9.45
C LYS A 334 1.06 -15.56 -8.59
N ARG A 335 1.53 -16.62 -9.25
CA ARG A 335 2.11 -17.81 -8.59
C ARG A 335 3.49 -17.50 -8.02
N VAL A 336 3.79 -18.07 -6.84
CA VAL A 336 5.08 -17.91 -6.12
C VAL A 336 6.31 -18.30 -6.97
N GLY A 337 6.16 -19.24 -7.92
CA GLY A 337 7.26 -19.70 -8.78
C GLY A 337 7.82 -18.66 -9.75
N GLU A 338 7.01 -17.68 -10.18
CA GLU A 338 7.44 -16.63 -11.10
C GLU A 338 8.33 -15.60 -10.40
N TYR A 339 8.07 -15.28 -9.14
CA TYR A 339 8.90 -14.34 -8.35
C TYR A 339 10.26 -14.93 -7.93
N ALA A 340 10.32 -16.24 -7.68
CA ALA A 340 11.58 -16.90 -7.36
C ALA A 340 12.57 -16.87 -8.54
N ASN A 341 12.07 -16.83 -9.78
CA ASN A 341 12.89 -16.70 -10.97
C ASN A 341 13.41 -15.26 -11.17
N ILE A 342 12.59 -14.24 -10.86
CA ILE A 342 13.01 -12.84 -10.92
C ILE A 342 14.08 -12.53 -9.87
N ALA A 343 13.95 -13.05 -8.66
CA ALA A 343 14.95 -12.89 -7.61
C ALA A 343 16.29 -13.59 -7.93
N LYS A 344 16.26 -14.71 -8.68
CA LYS A 344 17.46 -15.42 -9.14
C LYS A 344 18.10 -14.78 -10.37
N SER A 345 17.32 -14.19 -11.30
CA SER A 345 17.86 -13.52 -12.48
C SER A 345 18.63 -12.26 -12.11
N ASN A 346 18.20 -11.55 -11.05
CA ASN A 346 18.92 -10.38 -10.53
C ASN A 346 20.29 -10.69 -9.91
N GLN A 347 20.64 -11.97 -9.72
CA GLN A 347 21.96 -12.39 -9.23
C GLN A 347 22.95 -12.79 -10.36
N ASN A 348 22.50 -12.99 -11.60
CA ASN A 348 23.31 -13.59 -12.66
C ASN A 348 23.46 -12.77 -13.97
N ASP A 349 22.82 -11.60 -14.15
CA ASP A 349 22.90 -10.89 -15.43
C ASP A 349 23.77 -9.62 -15.37
N ASN A 350 25.08 -9.86 -15.53
CA ASN A 350 26.05 -8.89 -16.03
C ASN A 350 26.50 -9.25 -17.47
N VAL A 351 25.58 -9.59 -18.35
CA VAL A 351 25.90 -9.67 -19.80
C VAL A 351 24.63 -9.38 -20.60
N PHE A 352 24.49 -8.16 -21.09
CA PHE A 352 23.55 -7.81 -22.15
C PHE A 352 24.29 -7.91 -23.49
N ASP A 353 23.84 -8.81 -24.37
CA ASP A 353 24.32 -8.89 -25.74
C ASP A 353 23.45 -7.97 -26.62
N LEU A 354 24.08 -6.99 -27.28
CA LEU A 354 23.46 -5.92 -28.07
C LEU A 354 23.17 -6.30 -29.52
N ASN A 355 23.13 -7.57 -29.87
CA ASN A 355 22.96 -8.05 -31.26
C ASN A 355 21.72 -8.92 -31.43
N GLU A 356 20.52 -8.33 -31.39
CA GLU A 356 19.37 -8.89 -32.10
C GLU A 356 18.72 -7.79 -32.92
N ASP A 357 18.81 -7.97 -34.25
CA ASP A 357 18.22 -7.12 -35.29
C ASP A 357 16.69 -7.21 -35.25
N PHE A 358 16.06 -6.07 -35.60
CA PHE A 358 14.62 -5.86 -35.76
C PHE A 358 13.97 -6.75 -36.82
#